data_3b7c6d19a609332eb987042f9077bfef
#
_entry.id   3b7c6d19a609332eb987042f9077bfef
#
_cell.length_a   1.000
_cell.length_b   1.000
_cell.length_c   1.000
_cell.angle_alpha   90.00
_cell.angle_beta   90.00
_cell.angle_gamma   90.00
#
_symmetry.space_group_name_H-M   'P 1'
#
loop_
_entity.id
_entity.type
_entity.pdbx_description
1 polymer ?
#
loop_
_entity_poly.entity_id
_entity_poly.type
_entity_poly.pdbx_seq_one_letter_code
_entity_poly.pdbx_strand_id
1 'polypeptide(L)'
;NPTVKTFNTLQDEFGGGFGETTSVLIETDNVATPEIHNALIDSLNNLSDVDNVLVFAGNAAAESVVGKLGAMLAPPSASPQAPPPMPDMALIGQLNGFGVQIMNGQGLDALRVSDSGNVEGLYSFLLQTDYDLFSTSLYVDETSAISAMQVRITTSAGTSGAAQIRDDLYIAFEPLSDLGVFVGVTSDNIVTESVNELINSSQFQSLVFAILASMAFLVLYYLIDMRRPFLGVITVLPVAAIVLGTYLGMYLLDIPLNPVTSTLSGLAIGIGVPFVIHVTNRFRETIAIGTEPVEAIRTTLKTTGGSLFGSAFTTMAGFGILTTSSL
;
A
#
# COMPACT_ATOMS: atom_id res chain seq x y z
N ASN A 1 0.96 -3.20 24.50
CA ASN A 1 0.68 -4.59 24.18
C ASN A 1 2.00 -5.35 24.04
N PRO A 2 2.23 -6.47 24.77
CA PRO A 2 3.48 -7.23 24.68
C PRO A 2 3.77 -7.74 23.26
N THR A 3 2.75 -8.10 22.50
CA THR A 3 2.88 -8.56 21.10
C THR A 3 3.47 -7.48 20.19
N VAL A 4 3.01 -6.23 20.32
CA VAL A 4 3.54 -5.11 19.55
C VAL A 4 4.99 -4.81 19.94
N LYS A 5 5.30 -4.88 21.24
CA LYS A 5 6.68 -4.69 21.70
C LYS A 5 7.63 -5.79 21.18
N THR A 6 7.18 -7.04 21.21
CA THR A 6 7.95 -8.17 20.66
C THR A 6 8.14 -8.01 19.16
N PHE A 7 7.10 -7.62 18.42
CA PHE A 7 7.18 -7.36 16.98
C PHE A 7 8.18 -6.24 16.66
N ASN A 8 8.08 -5.09 17.36
CA ASN A 8 9.02 -3.99 17.16
C ASN A 8 10.45 -4.38 17.52
N THR A 9 10.65 -5.13 18.62
CA THR A 9 12.00 -5.63 19.00
C THR A 9 12.56 -6.57 17.93
N LEU A 10 11.73 -7.46 17.37
CA LEU A 10 12.17 -8.33 16.27
C LEU A 10 12.53 -7.52 15.03
N GLN A 11 11.76 -6.50 14.72
CA GLN A 11 11.99 -5.61 13.59
C GLN A 11 13.29 -4.80 13.77
N ASP A 12 13.52 -4.25 14.96
CA ASP A 12 14.69 -3.41 15.27
C ASP A 12 15.98 -4.23 15.39
N GLU A 13 15.91 -5.40 16.04
CA GLU A 13 17.10 -6.22 16.35
C GLU A 13 17.50 -7.16 15.20
N PHE A 14 16.55 -7.56 14.36
CA PHE A 14 16.77 -8.50 13.26
C PHE A 14 16.64 -7.86 11.87
N GLY A 15 16.65 -6.54 11.80
CA GLY A 15 16.68 -5.79 10.54
C GLY A 15 15.45 -5.99 9.66
N GLY A 16 14.26 -5.88 10.24
CA GLY A 16 13.01 -6.14 9.51
C GLY A 16 12.71 -7.64 9.35
N GLY A 17 13.33 -8.45 10.10
CA GLY A 17 13.58 -9.89 10.23
C GLY A 17 12.60 -10.94 9.76
N PHE A 18 11.37 -10.66 9.51
CA PHE A 18 10.49 -11.51 8.71
C PHE A 18 10.14 -10.73 7.46
N GLY A 19 10.98 -10.84 6.42
CA GLY A 19 10.74 -10.16 5.17
C GLY A 19 9.31 -10.40 4.70
N GLU A 20 8.67 -9.35 4.23
CA GLU A 20 7.40 -9.48 3.52
C GLU A 20 7.64 -10.12 2.16
N THR A 21 6.64 -10.86 1.69
CA THR A 21 6.70 -11.41 0.35
C THR A 21 6.10 -10.42 -0.62
N THR A 22 6.92 -9.91 -1.54
CA THR A 22 6.47 -9.15 -2.70
C THR A 22 6.42 -10.09 -3.90
N SER A 23 5.28 -10.15 -4.57
CA SER A 23 5.07 -10.99 -5.75
C SER A 23 5.16 -10.16 -7.01
N VAL A 24 5.88 -10.67 -7.99
CA VAL A 24 5.91 -10.16 -9.36
C VAL A 24 5.21 -11.16 -10.26
N LEU A 25 4.14 -10.72 -10.90
CA LEU A 25 3.40 -11.46 -11.91
C LEU A 25 3.92 -11.07 -13.29
N ILE A 26 4.25 -12.05 -14.10
CA ILE A 26 4.70 -11.92 -15.49
C ILE A 26 3.69 -12.66 -16.35
N GLU A 27 2.99 -11.95 -17.23
CA GLU A 27 1.86 -12.51 -17.99
C GLU A 27 1.92 -12.11 -19.45
N THR A 28 1.71 -13.11 -20.35
CA THR A 28 1.55 -12.92 -21.79
C THR A 28 0.89 -14.19 -22.36
N ASP A 29 0.57 -14.21 -23.64
CA ASP A 29 -0.03 -15.37 -24.32
C ASP A 29 0.82 -16.65 -24.16
N ASN A 30 2.14 -16.53 -24.14
CA ASN A 30 3.08 -17.63 -23.88
C ASN A 30 4.37 -17.09 -23.25
N VAL A 31 4.58 -17.34 -21.96
CA VAL A 31 5.82 -16.96 -21.23
C VAL A 31 6.97 -17.95 -21.45
N ALA A 32 6.74 -19.08 -22.08
CA ALA A 32 7.72 -20.15 -22.25
C ALA A 32 8.56 -19.95 -23.52
N THR A 33 9.14 -18.77 -23.70
CA THR A 33 10.05 -18.44 -24.80
C THR A 33 11.49 -18.21 -24.32
N PRO A 34 12.52 -18.45 -25.15
CA PRO A 34 13.92 -18.19 -24.77
C PRO A 34 14.18 -16.74 -24.37
N GLU A 35 13.57 -15.79 -25.07
CA GLU A 35 13.72 -14.36 -24.82
C GLU A 35 13.20 -14.00 -23.42
N ILE A 36 12.00 -14.44 -23.07
CA ILE A 36 11.38 -14.17 -21.76
C ILE A 36 12.14 -14.91 -20.66
N HIS A 37 12.55 -16.15 -20.88
CA HIS A 37 13.36 -16.89 -19.90
C HIS A 37 14.69 -16.19 -19.59
N ASN A 38 15.39 -15.73 -20.62
CA ASN A 38 16.67 -15.04 -20.46
C ASN A 38 16.49 -13.64 -19.84
N ALA A 39 15.44 -12.89 -20.21
CA ALA A 39 15.09 -11.62 -19.59
C ALA A 39 14.70 -11.77 -18.12
N LEU A 40 14.06 -12.89 -17.74
CA LEU A 40 13.82 -13.21 -16.33
C LEU A 40 15.14 -13.38 -15.56
N ILE A 41 16.14 -14.02 -16.14
CA ILE A 41 17.46 -14.16 -15.52
C ILE A 41 18.11 -12.78 -15.33
N ASP A 42 18.05 -11.90 -16.34
CA ASP A 42 18.56 -10.53 -16.25
C ASP A 42 17.86 -9.77 -15.11
N SER A 43 16.54 -9.86 -15.04
CA SER A 43 15.75 -9.22 -13.98
C SER A 43 16.09 -9.76 -12.59
N LEU A 44 16.29 -11.08 -12.45
CA LEU A 44 16.70 -11.68 -11.16
C LEU A 44 18.12 -11.26 -10.74
N ASN A 45 19.03 -11.07 -11.68
CA ASN A 45 20.38 -10.56 -11.40
C ASN A 45 20.32 -9.10 -10.91
N ASN A 46 19.44 -8.27 -11.50
CA ASN A 46 19.24 -6.88 -11.09
C ASN A 46 18.70 -6.74 -9.65
N LEU A 47 17.99 -7.76 -9.13
CA LEU A 47 17.41 -7.70 -7.79
C LEU A 47 18.44 -7.54 -6.66
N SER A 48 19.68 -7.94 -6.88
CA SER A 48 20.74 -7.84 -5.87
C SER A 48 21.14 -6.38 -5.61
N ASP A 49 20.85 -5.48 -6.52
CA ASP A 49 21.16 -4.04 -6.45
C ASP A 49 19.94 -3.21 -5.99
N VAL A 50 18.79 -3.86 -5.74
CA VAL A 50 17.57 -3.18 -5.29
C VAL A 50 17.58 -3.04 -3.78
N ASP A 51 17.43 -1.80 -3.31
CA ASP A 51 17.30 -1.51 -1.88
C ASP A 51 16.09 -2.22 -1.26
N ASN A 52 16.23 -2.68 -0.02
CA ASN A 52 15.20 -3.43 0.73
C ASN A 52 14.82 -4.80 0.15
N VAL A 53 15.50 -5.32 -0.84
CA VAL A 53 15.48 -6.75 -1.19
C VAL A 53 16.45 -7.48 -0.28
N LEU A 54 16.00 -8.56 0.35
CA LEU A 54 16.89 -9.37 1.18
C LEU A 54 17.86 -10.16 0.30
N VAL A 55 19.17 -10.08 0.64
CA VAL A 55 20.23 -10.76 -0.09
C VAL A 55 20.91 -11.77 0.83
N PHE A 56 20.97 -13.04 0.40
CA PHE A 56 21.67 -14.11 1.12
C PHE A 56 22.83 -14.64 0.27
N ALA A 57 24.03 -14.63 0.84
CA ALA A 57 25.23 -15.09 0.16
C ALA A 57 25.46 -14.45 -1.24
N GLY A 58 25.07 -13.18 -1.40
CA GLY A 58 25.23 -12.43 -2.65
C GLY A 58 24.10 -12.63 -3.67
N ASN A 59 23.06 -13.40 -3.36
CA ASN A 59 21.91 -13.58 -4.21
C ASN A 59 20.66 -13.02 -3.56
N ALA A 60 19.79 -12.37 -4.33
CA ALA A 60 18.50 -11.91 -3.87
C ALA A 60 17.64 -13.09 -3.40
N ALA A 61 16.93 -12.90 -2.29
CA ALA A 61 15.99 -13.88 -1.76
C ALA A 61 14.72 -13.88 -2.64
N ALA A 62 14.80 -14.51 -3.79
CA ALA A 62 13.74 -14.59 -4.77
C ALA A 62 13.43 -16.06 -5.15
N GLU A 63 12.18 -16.44 -5.01
CA GLU A 63 11.67 -17.71 -5.52
C GLU A 63 11.13 -17.51 -6.94
N SER A 64 11.69 -18.22 -7.89
CA SER A 64 11.30 -18.21 -9.29
C SER A 64 11.48 -19.58 -9.91
N VAL A 65 10.93 -19.82 -11.09
CA VAL A 65 11.18 -21.07 -11.83
C VAL A 65 12.67 -21.31 -12.06
N VAL A 66 13.43 -20.26 -12.38
CA VAL A 66 14.88 -20.32 -12.60
C VAL A 66 15.62 -20.61 -11.29
N GLY A 67 15.27 -19.94 -10.20
CA GLY A 67 15.86 -20.19 -8.88
C GLY A 67 15.62 -21.62 -8.37
N LYS A 68 14.42 -22.15 -8.57
CA LYS A 68 14.06 -23.54 -8.23
C LYS A 68 14.81 -24.53 -9.08
N LEU A 69 14.97 -24.27 -10.38
CA LEU A 69 15.78 -25.08 -11.26
C LEU A 69 17.25 -25.10 -10.82
N GLY A 70 17.81 -23.93 -10.43
CA GLY A 70 19.16 -23.84 -9.87
C GLY A 70 19.32 -24.64 -8.59
N ALA A 71 18.34 -24.60 -7.70
CA ALA A 71 18.34 -25.38 -6.45
C ALA A 71 18.27 -26.90 -6.68
N MET A 72 17.59 -27.35 -7.73
CA MET A 72 17.60 -28.77 -8.11
C MET A 72 18.97 -29.25 -8.62
N LEU A 73 19.69 -28.37 -9.33
CA LEU A 73 21.02 -28.70 -9.86
C LEU A 73 22.11 -28.68 -8.78
N ALA A 74 22.00 -27.79 -7.83
CA ALA A 74 22.94 -27.63 -6.72
C ALA A 74 22.15 -27.53 -5.40
N PRO A 75 21.59 -28.65 -4.91
CA PRO A 75 20.86 -28.63 -3.65
C PRO A 75 21.77 -28.15 -2.51
N PRO A 76 21.23 -27.39 -1.53
CA PRO A 76 22.03 -26.86 -0.44
C PRO A 76 22.70 -27.99 0.34
N SER A 77 23.95 -27.77 0.78
CA SER A 77 24.68 -28.72 1.62
C SER A 77 23.93 -29.00 2.91
N ALA A 78 23.85 -30.24 3.33
CA ALA A 78 23.14 -30.65 4.54
C ALA A 78 23.70 -30.02 5.83
N SER A 79 24.93 -29.48 5.80
CA SER A 79 25.51 -28.64 6.85
C SER A 79 26.63 -27.76 6.25
N PRO A 80 27.01 -26.64 6.92
CA PRO A 80 28.08 -25.74 6.46
C PRO A 80 29.46 -26.41 6.30
N GLN A 81 29.65 -27.60 6.87
CA GLN A 81 30.89 -28.37 6.83
C GLN A 81 30.83 -29.54 5.85
N ALA A 82 29.67 -29.85 5.28
CA ALA A 82 29.55 -30.91 4.30
C ALA A 82 30.04 -30.40 2.92
N PRO A 83 30.75 -31.24 2.15
CA PRO A 83 31.09 -30.89 0.78
C PRO A 83 29.76 -30.65 -0.03
N PRO A 84 29.78 -29.70 -0.96
CA PRO A 84 28.61 -29.48 -1.83
C PRO A 84 28.24 -30.80 -2.52
N PRO A 85 26.95 -31.13 -2.60
CA PRO A 85 26.52 -32.33 -3.33
C PRO A 85 26.95 -32.23 -4.79
N MET A 86 27.31 -33.37 -5.38
CA MET A 86 27.65 -33.39 -6.79
C MET A 86 26.39 -33.09 -7.62
N PRO A 87 26.50 -32.27 -8.67
CA PRO A 87 25.40 -32.01 -9.58
C PRO A 87 24.90 -33.33 -10.22
N ASP A 88 23.59 -33.42 -10.40
CA ASP A 88 23.00 -34.57 -11.12
C ASP A 88 23.33 -34.51 -12.63
N MET A 89 24.30 -35.29 -13.04
CA MET A 89 24.75 -35.30 -14.45
C MET A 89 23.67 -35.80 -15.43
N ALA A 90 22.70 -36.61 -14.96
CA ALA A 90 21.58 -37.04 -15.78
C ALA A 90 20.60 -35.88 -16.03
N LEU A 91 20.30 -35.12 -14.98
CA LEU A 91 19.49 -33.90 -15.09
C LEU A 91 20.16 -32.89 -16.03
N ILE A 92 21.47 -32.65 -15.86
CA ILE A 92 22.25 -31.74 -16.72
C ILE A 92 22.13 -32.17 -18.19
N GLY A 93 22.24 -33.48 -18.49
CA GLY A 93 22.08 -33.98 -19.83
C GLY A 93 20.70 -33.73 -20.42
N GLN A 94 19.65 -33.86 -19.63
CA GLN A 94 18.28 -33.56 -20.04
C GLN A 94 18.09 -32.06 -20.30
N LEU A 95 18.58 -31.20 -19.42
CA LEU A 95 18.47 -29.73 -19.54
C LEU A 95 19.22 -29.20 -20.77
N ASN A 96 20.40 -29.73 -21.06
CA ASN A 96 21.12 -29.44 -22.31
C ASN A 96 20.29 -29.78 -23.55
N GLY A 97 19.46 -30.85 -23.51
CA GLY A 97 18.52 -31.22 -24.59
C GLY A 97 17.46 -30.14 -24.85
N PHE A 98 17.11 -29.33 -23.87
CA PHE A 98 16.22 -28.16 -24.01
C PHE A 98 16.95 -26.87 -24.40
N GLY A 99 18.28 -26.89 -24.50
CA GLY A 99 19.11 -25.74 -24.87
C GLY A 99 19.61 -24.93 -23.70
N VAL A 100 19.54 -25.42 -22.47
CA VAL A 100 20.11 -24.76 -21.26
C VAL A 100 21.64 -24.82 -21.30
N GLN A 101 22.32 -23.68 -21.10
CA GLN A 101 23.77 -23.55 -21.32
C GLN A 101 24.58 -23.69 -20.01
N ILE A 102 24.36 -24.75 -19.26
CA ILE A 102 24.92 -24.96 -17.90
C ILE A 102 26.44 -24.82 -17.85
N MET A 103 27.15 -25.12 -18.94
CA MET A 103 28.63 -25.12 -18.97
C MET A 103 29.23 -23.72 -19.25
N ASN A 104 28.42 -22.72 -19.63
CA ASN A 104 28.91 -21.44 -20.13
C ASN A 104 28.72 -20.26 -19.14
N GLY A 105 28.05 -20.46 -17.99
CA GLY A 105 27.76 -19.40 -17.03
C GLY A 105 28.09 -19.77 -15.60
N GLN A 106 28.00 -18.79 -14.70
CA GLN A 106 28.03 -18.95 -13.25
C GLN A 106 26.72 -18.42 -12.64
N GLY A 107 26.28 -18.99 -11.54
CA GLY A 107 25.04 -18.58 -10.87
C GLY A 107 23.82 -18.77 -11.78
N LEU A 108 22.93 -17.78 -11.85
CA LEU A 108 21.73 -17.86 -12.68
C LEU A 108 22.03 -17.83 -14.19
N ASP A 109 23.13 -17.22 -14.61
CA ASP A 109 23.53 -17.17 -16.02
C ASP A 109 23.86 -18.56 -16.61
N ALA A 110 24.21 -19.52 -15.76
CA ALA A 110 24.37 -20.92 -16.16
C ALA A 110 23.05 -21.58 -16.59
N LEU A 111 21.91 -20.95 -16.31
CA LEU A 111 20.58 -21.48 -16.66
C LEU A 111 19.98 -20.81 -17.89
N ARG A 112 20.73 -19.94 -18.58
CA ARG A 112 20.30 -19.34 -19.84
C ARG A 112 20.03 -20.38 -20.89
N VAL A 113 19.01 -20.12 -21.69
CA VAL A 113 18.61 -20.97 -22.81
C VAL A 113 19.08 -20.32 -24.11
N SER A 114 19.57 -21.16 -25.05
CA SER A 114 19.92 -20.67 -26.38
C SER A 114 18.69 -20.16 -27.14
N ASP A 115 18.87 -19.27 -28.13
CA ASP A 115 17.77 -18.70 -28.92
C ASP A 115 16.91 -19.75 -29.63
N SER A 116 17.46 -20.94 -29.91
CA SER A 116 16.78 -22.08 -30.50
C SER A 116 16.32 -23.09 -29.44
N GLY A 117 16.41 -22.79 -28.17
CA GLY A 117 16.05 -23.70 -27.08
C GLY A 117 14.54 -23.90 -26.94
N ASN A 118 14.16 -25.05 -26.43
CA ASN A 118 12.76 -25.41 -26.21
C ASN A 118 12.35 -25.12 -24.74
N VAL A 119 12.02 -23.88 -24.43
CA VAL A 119 11.61 -23.48 -23.08
C VAL A 119 10.25 -24.04 -22.70
N GLU A 120 9.33 -24.19 -23.63
CA GLU A 120 8.03 -24.81 -23.36
C GLU A 120 8.21 -26.30 -22.98
N GLY A 121 9.06 -27.02 -23.67
CA GLY A 121 9.44 -28.39 -23.30
C GLY A 121 10.13 -28.43 -21.94
N LEU A 122 11.03 -27.48 -21.67
CA LEU A 122 11.71 -27.35 -20.37
C LEU A 122 10.70 -27.17 -19.22
N TYR A 123 9.80 -26.21 -19.32
CA TYR A 123 8.82 -25.95 -18.26
C TYR A 123 7.81 -27.06 -18.07
N SER A 124 7.39 -27.67 -19.16
CA SER A 124 6.55 -28.88 -19.13
C SER A 124 7.27 -30.06 -18.46
N PHE A 125 8.54 -30.24 -18.72
CA PHE A 125 9.38 -31.28 -18.06
C PHE A 125 9.50 -30.97 -16.54
N LEU A 126 9.72 -29.72 -16.13
CA LEU A 126 9.80 -29.31 -14.73
C LEU A 126 8.50 -29.57 -13.98
N LEU A 127 7.36 -29.24 -14.58
CA LEU A 127 6.04 -29.50 -14.00
C LEU A 127 5.73 -31.00 -13.90
N GLN A 128 6.24 -31.84 -14.83
CA GLN A 128 6.10 -33.27 -14.73
C GLN A 128 7.03 -33.92 -13.71
N THR A 129 8.20 -33.31 -13.46
CA THR A 129 9.22 -33.82 -12.52
C THR A 129 8.80 -33.51 -11.06
N ASP A 130 8.36 -32.31 -10.77
CA ASP A 130 7.87 -31.91 -9.45
C ASP A 130 6.79 -30.83 -9.61
N TYR A 131 5.55 -31.25 -9.74
CA TYR A 131 4.41 -30.34 -9.91
C TYR A 131 4.24 -29.38 -8.74
N ASP A 132 4.35 -29.89 -7.50
CA ASP A 132 4.13 -29.07 -6.30
C ASP A 132 5.17 -27.95 -6.17
N LEU A 133 6.40 -28.22 -6.59
CA LEU A 133 7.46 -27.21 -6.56
C LEU A 133 7.25 -26.14 -7.62
N PHE A 134 6.95 -26.51 -8.87
CA PHE A 134 6.95 -25.58 -10.01
C PHE A 134 5.60 -24.91 -10.26
N SER A 135 4.47 -25.52 -9.89
CA SER A 135 3.13 -24.91 -10.03
C SER A 135 2.95 -23.63 -9.23
N THR A 136 3.77 -23.40 -8.21
CA THR A 136 3.78 -22.12 -7.45
C THR A 136 4.50 -20.98 -8.19
N SER A 137 5.19 -21.27 -9.29
CA SER A 137 5.92 -20.27 -10.10
C SER A 137 5.49 -20.24 -11.56
N LEU A 138 4.77 -21.25 -12.03
CA LEU A 138 4.27 -21.36 -13.41
C LEU A 138 2.76 -21.58 -13.38
N TYR A 139 2.03 -20.82 -14.19
CA TYR A 139 0.60 -21.01 -14.39
C TYR A 139 0.32 -21.53 -15.79
N VAL A 140 -0.42 -22.62 -15.85
CA VAL A 140 -0.86 -23.26 -17.10
C VAL A 140 -2.34 -22.94 -17.27
N ASP A 141 -2.70 -22.39 -18.40
CA ASP A 141 -4.08 -22.03 -18.72
C ASP A 141 -4.92 -23.26 -19.18
N GLU A 142 -6.19 -23.03 -19.50
CA GLU A 142 -7.11 -24.08 -19.95
C GLU A 142 -6.70 -24.69 -21.30
N THR A 143 -5.86 -24.00 -22.08
CA THR A 143 -5.35 -24.47 -23.39
C THR A 143 -4.05 -25.25 -23.25
N SER A 144 -3.55 -25.44 -22.03
CA SER A 144 -2.26 -26.04 -21.71
C SER A 144 -1.05 -25.18 -22.09
N ALA A 145 -1.24 -23.89 -22.39
CA ALA A 145 -0.17 -22.93 -22.56
C ALA A 145 0.30 -22.40 -21.20
N ILE A 146 1.59 -22.12 -21.09
CA ILE A 146 2.16 -21.49 -19.88
C ILE A 146 2.05 -19.99 -20.08
N SER A 147 0.97 -19.40 -19.56
CA SER A 147 0.59 -18.01 -19.80
C SER A 147 1.07 -17.02 -18.73
N ALA A 148 1.46 -17.52 -17.55
CA ALA A 148 2.00 -16.64 -16.52
C ALA A 148 3.11 -17.29 -15.69
N MET A 149 3.97 -16.42 -15.14
CA MET A 149 5.00 -16.78 -14.16
C MET A 149 4.89 -15.89 -12.93
N GLN A 150 5.23 -16.43 -11.77
CA GLN A 150 5.34 -15.69 -10.52
C GLN A 150 6.78 -15.73 -9.99
N VAL A 151 7.27 -14.57 -9.60
CA VAL A 151 8.48 -14.42 -8.80
C VAL A 151 8.07 -13.90 -7.41
N ARG A 152 8.49 -14.58 -6.35
CA ARG A 152 8.29 -14.15 -4.98
C ARG A 152 9.60 -13.63 -4.44
N ILE A 153 9.61 -12.38 -4.02
CA ILE A 153 10.80 -11.68 -3.54
C ILE A 153 10.59 -11.36 -2.07
N THR A 154 11.59 -11.66 -1.25
CA THR A 154 11.55 -11.28 0.16
C THR A 154 12.12 -9.87 0.31
N THR A 155 11.28 -8.95 0.80
CA THR A 155 11.61 -7.53 0.96
C THR A 155 11.46 -7.09 2.42
N SER A 156 12.08 -5.98 2.79
CA SER A 156 12.04 -5.40 4.15
C SER A 156 11.57 -3.94 4.16
N ALA A 157 10.90 -3.48 3.11
CA ALA A 157 10.53 -2.08 2.92
C ALA A 157 9.44 -1.58 3.91
N GLY A 158 8.59 -2.48 4.39
CA GLY A 158 7.42 -2.11 5.18
C GLY A 158 6.42 -1.25 4.41
N THR A 159 5.35 -0.79 5.07
CA THR A 159 4.32 0.03 4.41
C THR A 159 4.86 1.38 3.92
N SER A 160 5.75 2.02 4.68
CA SER A 160 6.30 3.34 4.31
C SER A 160 7.25 3.30 3.11
N GLY A 161 7.90 2.17 2.84
CA GLY A 161 8.77 1.96 1.69
C GLY A 161 8.07 1.24 0.53
N ALA A 162 6.78 0.92 0.65
CA ALA A 162 6.06 0.10 -0.32
C ALA A 162 5.99 0.70 -1.73
N ALA A 163 5.80 2.02 -1.83
CA ALA A 163 5.80 2.70 -3.12
C ALA A 163 7.18 2.66 -3.78
N GLN A 164 8.24 2.91 -3.01
CA GLN A 164 9.60 2.88 -3.53
C GLN A 164 10.01 1.48 -4.00
N ILE A 165 9.83 0.45 -3.16
CA ILE A 165 10.19 -0.92 -3.55
C ILE A 165 9.40 -1.40 -4.78
N ARG A 166 8.13 -0.98 -4.92
CA ARG A 166 7.34 -1.25 -6.13
C ARG A 166 8.02 -0.67 -7.37
N ASP A 167 8.40 0.60 -7.32
CA ASP A 167 8.99 1.33 -8.44
C ASP A 167 10.38 0.78 -8.78
N ASP A 168 11.19 0.46 -7.78
CA ASP A 168 12.52 -0.15 -7.93
C ASP A 168 12.42 -1.56 -8.54
N LEU A 169 11.40 -2.35 -8.16
CA LEU A 169 11.14 -3.65 -8.77
C LEU A 169 10.67 -3.52 -10.23
N TYR A 170 9.87 -2.51 -10.58
CA TYR A 170 9.55 -2.28 -12.00
C TYR A 170 10.81 -1.99 -12.83
N ILE A 171 11.77 -1.26 -12.28
CA ILE A 171 13.06 -1.00 -12.93
C ILE A 171 13.88 -2.31 -13.06
N ALA A 172 13.94 -3.13 -11.99
CA ALA A 172 14.65 -4.41 -12.05
C ALA A 172 14.07 -5.37 -13.09
N PHE A 173 12.76 -5.32 -13.33
CA PHE A 173 12.04 -6.14 -14.29
C PHE A 173 11.83 -5.46 -15.66
N GLU A 174 12.47 -4.30 -15.92
CA GLU A 174 12.45 -3.62 -17.21
C GLU A 174 12.80 -4.53 -18.39
N PRO A 175 13.81 -5.46 -18.30
CA PRO A 175 14.12 -6.37 -19.40
C PRO A 175 12.93 -7.22 -19.90
N LEU A 176 11.99 -7.53 -19.03
CA LEU A 176 10.74 -8.22 -19.40
C LEU A 176 9.71 -7.28 -19.99
N SER A 177 9.58 -6.07 -19.42
CA SER A 177 8.66 -5.05 -19.91
C SER A 177 9.01 -4.60 -21.34
N ASP A 178 10.30 -4.53 -21.68
CA ASP A 178 10.81 -4.17 -23.00
C ASP A 178 10.43 -5.19 -24.08
N LEU A 179 10.16 -6.43 -23.68
CA LEU A 179 9.62 -7.47 -24.57
C LEU A 179 8.10 -7.37 -24.78
N GLY A 180 7.44 -6.36 -24.18
CA GLY A 180 6.00 -6.19 -24.25
C GLY A 180 5.21 -7.16 -23.36
N VAL A 181 5.86 -7.76 -22.39
CA VAL A 181 5.24 -8.66 -21.40
C VAL A 181 4.63 -7.84 -20.26
N PHE A 182 3.45 -8.20 -19.80
CA PHE A 182 2.88 -7.57 -18.61
C PHE A 182 3.66 -7.95 -17.36
N VAL A 183 4.09 -6.96 -16.61
CA VAL A 183 4.75 -7.12 -15.31
C VAL A 183 3.91 -6.42 -14.25
N GLY A 184 3.43 -7.16 -13.26
CA GLY A 184 2.64 -6.63 -12.15
C GLY A 184 3.33 -6.90 -10.82
N VAL A 185 3.65 -5.84 -10.05
CA VAL A 185 4.29 -5.93 -8.73
C VAL A 185 3.25 -5.70 -7.65
N THR A 186 3.15 -6.61 -6.68
CA THR A 186 2.19 -6.49 -5.57
C THR A 186 2.69 -7.13 -4.28
N SER A 187 2.30 -6.55 -3.15
CA SER A 187 2.40 -7.11 -1.80
C SER A 187 1.28 -6.53 -0.93
N ASP A 188 1.07 -7.09 0.26
CA ASP A 188 0.10 -6.55 1.21
C ASP A 188 0.40 -5.08 1.56
N ASN A 189 1.68 -4.72 1.69
CA ASN A 189 2.09 -3.35 1.96
C ASN A 189 1.88 -2.41 0.77
N ILE A 190 2.16 -2.86 -0.47
CA ILE A 190 1.90 -2.09 -1.70
C ILE A 190 0.40 -1.84 -1.87
N VAL A 191 -0.43 -2.87 -1.66
CA VAL A 191 -1.90 -2.71 -1.72
C VAL A 191 -2.38 -1.75 -0.63
N THR A 192 -1.89 -1.90 0.60
CA THR A 192 -2.26 -1.03 1.71
C THR A 192 -1.89 0.42 1.44
N GLU A 193 -0.68 0.68 0.94
CA GLU A 193 -0.23 2.04 0.59
C GLU A 193 -1.08 2.63 -0.54
N SER A 194 -1.31 1.86 -1.62
CA SER A 194 -2.16 2.31 -2.74
C SER A 194 -3.60 2.62 -2.29
N VAL A 195 -4.16 1.82 -1.39
CA VAL A 195 -5.49 2.06 -0.80
C VAL A 195 -5.46 3.31 0.07
N ASN A 196 -4.42 3.52 0.88
CA ASN A 196 -4.27 4.72 1.71
C ASN A 196 -4.16 5.99 0.85
N GLU A 197 -3.39 5.98 -0.23
CA GLU A 197 -3.28 7.09 -1.17
C GLU A 197 -4.64 7.43 -1.82
N LEU A 198 -5.38 6.42 -2.29
CA LEU A 198 -6.72 6.59 -2.87
C LEU A 198 -7.71 7.17 -1.86
N ILE A 199 -7.70 6.65 -0.62
CA ILE A 199 -8.58 7.14 0.44
C ILE A 199 -8.20 8.57 0.80
N ASN A 200 -6.93 8.90 0.98
CA ASN A 200 -6.49 10.26 1.33
C ASN A 200 -6.87 11.27 0.23
N SER A 201 -6.67 10.93 -1.03
CA SER A 201 -7.07 11.77 -2.17
C SER A 201 -8.59 11.96 -2.23
N SER A 202 -9.36 10.88 -2.11
CA SER A 202 -10.83 10.91 -2.11
C SER A 202 -11.39 11.68 -0.91
N GLN A 203 -10.78 11.54 0.26
CA GLN A 203 -11.18 12.25 1.48
C GLN A 203 -10.97 13.76 1.35
N PHE A 204 -9.84 14.19 0.80
CA PHE A 204 -9.60 15.62 0.57
C PHE A 204 -10.65 16.23 -0.36
N GLN A 205 -10.97 15.55 -1.47
CA GLN A 205 -12.03 15.97 -2.37
C GLN A 205 -13.39 16.01 -1.67
N SER A 206 -13.74 14.96 -0.94
CA SER A 206 -15.00 14.88 -0.18
C SER A 206 -15.12 16.00 0.85
N LEU A 207 -14.02 16.38 1.53
CA LEU A 207 -13.97 17.47 2.47
C LEU A 207 -14.26 18.83 1.80
N VAL A 208 -13.63 19.09 0.65
CA VAL A 208 -13.88 20.31 -0.11
C VAL A 208 -15.34 20.36 -0.55
N PHE A 209 -15.89 19.25 -1.09
CA PHE A 209 -17.30 19.17 -1.45
C PHE A 209 -18.22 19.37 -0.25
N ALA A 210 -17.94 18.80 0.91
CA ALA A 210 -18.76 18.96 2.11
C ALA A 210 -18.78 20.41 2.60
N ILE A 211 -17.64 21.12 2.59
CA ILE A 211 -17.56 22.54 2.94
C ILE A 211 -18.35 23.38 1.92
N LEU A 212 -18.15 23.14 0.62
CA LEU A 212 -18.88 23.87 -0.44
C LEU A 212 -20.38 23.61 -0.39
N ALA A 213 -20.81 22.38 -0.19
CA ALA A 213 -22.22 22.01 -0.04
C ALA A 213 -22.83 22.66 1.22
N SER A 214 -22.12 22.65 2.35
CA SER A 214 -22.55 23.33 3.57
C SER A 214 -22.67 24.85 3.35
N MET A 215 -21.71 25.45 2.64
CA MET A 215 -21.75 26.87 2.28
C MET A 215 -22.95 27.18 1.38
N ALA A 216 -23.16 26.38 0.35
CA ALA A 216 -24.30 26.56 -0.58
C ALA A 216 -25.64 26.45 0.15
N PHE A 217 -25.76 25.44 1.03
CA PHE A 217 -26.96 25.25 1.86
C PHE A 217 -27.19 26.44 2.78
N LEU A 218 -26.18 26.94 3.47
CA LEU A 218 -26.32 28.09 4.38
C LEU A 218 -26.59 29.38 3.63
N VAL A 219 -25.94 29.60 2.48
CA VAL A 219 -26.23 30.74 1.61
C VAL A 219 -27.68 30.72 1.15
N LEU A 220 -28.18 29.55 0.69
CA LEU A 220 -29.58 29.39 0.27
C LEU A 220 -30.53 29.59 1.45
N TYR A 221 -30.25 29.02 2.61
CA TYR A 221 -31.04 29.19 3.80
C TYR A 221 -31.20 30.68 4.20
N TYR A 222 -30.07 31.42 4.30
CA TYR A 222 -30.11 32.83 4.66
C TYR A 222 -30.60 33.74 3.52
N LEU A 223 -30.53 33.29 2.26
CA LEU A 223 -31.15 34.00 1.13
C LEU A 223 -32.67 33.93 1.21
N ILE A 224 -33.23 32.75 1.47
CA ILE A 224 -34.71 32.53 1.55
C ILE A 224 -35.27 33.21 2.80
N ASP A 225 -34.63 32.97 3.96
CA ASP A 225 -35.13 33.45 5.26
C ASP A 225 -34.97 35.00 5.42
N MET A 226 -33.88 35.55 4.85
CA MET A 226 -33.48 36.93 5.16
C MET A 226 -33.09 37.79 3.98
N ARG A 227 -32.93 37.22 2.80
CA ARG A 227 -32.36 37.91 1.63
C ARG A 227 -30.93 38.44 1.88
N ARG A 228 -30.15 37.78 2.77
CA ARG A 228 -28.78 38.13 3.12
C ARG A 228 -27.83 36.95 2.89
N PRO A 229 -27.47 36.62 1.66
CA PRO A 229 -26.67 35.44 1.32
C PRO A 229 -25.24 35.46 1.93
N PHE A 230 -24.65 36.66 2.15
CA PHE A 230 -23.33 36.80 2.75
C PHE A 230 -23.25 36.25 4.17
N LEU A 231 -24.35 36.17 4.89
CA LEU A 231 -24.38 35.60 6.23
C LEU A 231 -24.05 34.09 6.19
N GLY A 232 -24.49 33.38 5.15
CA GLY A 232 -24.15 32.00 4.95
C GLY A 232 -22.65 31.76 4.77
N VAL A 233 -21.97 32.62 3.99
CA VAL A 233 -20.51 32.53 3.82
C VAL A 233 -19.77 32.77 5.15
N ILE A 234 -20.17 33.79 5.90
CA ILE A 234 -19.55 34.08 7.21
C ILE A 234 -19.77 32.95 8.20
N THR A 235 -20.94 32.29 8.16
CA THR A 235 -21.31 31.21 9.08
C THR A 235 -20.49 29.93 8.80
N VAL A 236 -19.96 29.73 7.59
CA VAL A 236 -19.10 28.58 7.26
C VAL A 236 -17.65 28.77 7.74
N LEU A 237 -17.16 29.99 7.88
CA LEU A 237 -15.75 30.23 8.27
C LEU A 237 -15.32 29.53 9.57
N PRO A 238 -16.09 29.54 10.67
CA PRO A 238 -15.74 28.80 11.88
C PRO A 238 -15.68 27.27 11.62
N VAL A 239 -16.52 26.72 10.75
CA VAL A 239 -16.50 25.28 10.42
C VAL A 239 -15.21 24.94 9.68
N ALA A 240 -14.81 25.76 8.71
CA ALA A 240 -13.53 25.60 8.02
C ALA A 240 -12.35 25.71 9.01
N ALA A 241 -12.41 26.64 9.96
CA ALA A 241 -11.38 26.79 11.00
C ALA A 241 -11.29 25.56 11.92
N ILE A 242 -12.43 24.92 12.26
CA ILE A 242 -12.44 23.67 13.04
C ILE A 242 -11.75 22.54 12.26
N VAL A 243 -12.06 22.40 10.99
CA VAL A 243 -11.43 21.38 10.13
C VAL A 243 -9.92 21.60 10.04
N LEU A 244 -9.49 22.83 9.74
CA LEU A 244 -8.06 23.19 9.72
C LEU A 244 -7.39 22.93 11.07
N GLY A 245 -8.07 23.26 12.18
CA GLY A 245 -7.60 22.99 13.54
C GLY A 245 -7.45 21.49 13.82
N THR A 246 -8.34 20.65 13.29
CA THR A 246 -8.23 19.19 13.39
C THR A 246 -6.97 18.68 12.70
N TYR A 247 -6.73 19.08 11.46
CA TYR A 247 -5.51 18.67 10.72
C TYR A 247 -4.23 19.22 11.37
N LEU A 248 -4.27 20.48 11.84
CA LEU A 248 -3.14 21.06 12.58
C LEU A 248 -2.87 20.28 13.88
N GLY A 249 -3.91 19.90 14.62
CA GLY A 249 -3.79 19.07 15.82
C GLY A 249 -3.19 17.70 15.52
N MET A 250 -3.62 17.05 14.45
CA MET A 250 -3.06 15.78 14.00
C MET A 250 -1.57 15.92 13.65
N TYR A 251 -1.22 16.98 12.92
CA TYR A 251 0.18 17.26 12.56
C TYR A 251 1.07 17.49 13.80
N LEU A 252 0.59 18.28 14.77
CA LEU A 252 1.34 18.58 16.00
C LEU A 252 1.49 17.38 16.94
N LEU A 253 0.57 16.41 16.87
CA LEU A 253 0.56 15.20 17.69
C LEU A 253 1.17 13.99 16.95
N ASP A 254 1.71 14.21 15.76
CA ASP A 254 2.28 13.16 14.89
C ASP A 254 1.29 12.00 14.63
N ILE A 255 0.01 12.35 14.46
CA ILE A 255 -1.05 11.37 14.14
C ILE A 255 -1.12 11.22 12.62
N PRO A 256 -0.81 10.04 12.07
CA PRO A 256 -0.81 9.83 10.63
C PRO A 256 -2.21 9.92 10.04
N LEU A 257 -2.30 10.45 8.83
CA LEU A 257 -3.51 10.38 8.03
C LEU A 257 -3.71 8.93 7.58
N ASN A 258 -4.86 8.37 7.93
CA ASN A 258 -5.30 7.04 7.52
C ASN A 258 -6.84 7.03 7.37
N PRO A 259 -7.45 5.94 6.86
CA PRO A 259 -8.90 5.87 6.66
C PRO A 259 -9.74 6.21 7.89
N VAL A 260 -9.25 5.87 9.08
CA VAL A 260 -9.95 6.15 10.34
C VAL A 260 -9.86 7.62 10.71
N THR A 261 -8.65 8.19 10.69
CA THR A 261 -8.43 9.59 11.08
C THR A 261 -9.01 10.58 10.07
N SER A 262 -9.07 10.23 8.79
CA SER A 262 -9.67 11.06 7.74
C SER A 262 -11.19 11.23 7.91
N THR A 263 -11.89 10.26 8.51
CA THR A 263 -13.33 10.38 8.81
C THR A 263 -13.63 11.43 9.88
N LEU A 264 -12.66 11.77 10.74
CA LEU A 264 -12.82 12.79 11.79
C LEU A 264 -13.16 14.16 11.23
N SER A 265 -12.65 14.50 10.05
CA SER A 265 -12.94 15.76 9.38
C SER A 265 -14.41 15.88 8.94
N GLY A 266 -14.97 14.81 8.40
CA GLY A 266 -16.40 14.73 8.07
C GLY A 266 -17.28 14.87 9.31
N LEU A 267 -16.90 14.21 10.39
CA LEU A 267 -17.58 14.30 11.68
C LEU A 267 -17.51 15.72 12.25
N ALA A 268 -16.34 16.38 12.17
CA ALA A 268 -16.15 17.75 12.61
C ALA A 268 -17.06 18.74 11.88
N ILE A 269 -17.25 18.56 10.55
CA ILE A 269 -18.21 19.38 9.78
C ILE A 269 -19.64 19.08 10.22
N GLY A 270 -20.01 17.80 10.34
CA GLY A 270 -21.36 17.39 10.72
C GLY A 270 -21.82 17.91 12.07
N ILE A 271 -20.92 17.97 13.04
CA ILE A 271 -21.19 18.54 14.37
C ILE A 271 -21.04 20.06 14.39
N GLY A 272 -20.04 20.61 13.67
CA GLY A 272 -19.72 22.02 13.68
C GLY A 272 -20.80 22.91 13.04
N VAL A 273 -21.36 22.49 11.91
CA VAL A 273 -22.38 23.28 11.18
C VAL A 273 -23.61 23.62 12.05
N PRO A 274 -24.29 22.66 12.71
CA PRO A 274 -25.39 22.95 13.63
C PRO A 274 -25.01 23.92 14.74
N PHE A 275 -23.81 23.76 15.34
CA PHE A 275 -23.38 24.63 16.41
C PHE A 275 -23.23 26.08 15.97
N VAL A 276 -22.62 26.30 14.80
CA VAL A 276 -22.47 27.65 14.26
C VAL A 276 -23.81 28.27 13.88
N ILE A 277 -24.75 27.48 13.33
CA ILE A 277 -26.12 27.93 13.04
C ILE A 277 -26.81 28.41 14.32
N HIS A 278 -26.75 27.62 15.39
CA HIS A 278 -27.40 28.00 16.66
C HIS A 278 -26.83 29.30 17.25
N VAL A 279 -25.50 29.45 17.24
CA VAL A 279 -24.85 30.68 17.70
C VAL A 279 -25.25 31.88 16.82
N THR A 280 -25.21 31.73 15.52
CA THR A 280 -25.55 32.81 14.58
C THR A 280 -27.01 33.22 14.71
N ASN A 281 -27.94 32.26 14.79
CA ASN A 281 -29.36 32.57 14.94
C ASN A 281 -29.65 33.25 16.27
N ARG A 282 -29.06 32.76 17.37
CA ARG A 282 -29.27 33.40 18.70
C ARG A 282 -28.72 34.83 18.76
N PHE A 283 -27.54 35.06 18.21
CA PHE A 283 -26.97 36.40 18.11
C PHE A 283 -27.91 37.33 17.33
N ARG A 284 -28.44 36.87 16.23
CA ARG A 284 -29.37 37.66 15.41
C ARG A 284 -30.70 37.94 16.09
N GLU A 285 -31.31 36.93 16.72
CA GLU A 285 -32.53 37.15 17.53
C GLU A 285 -32.32 38.26 18.57
N THR A 286 -31.16 38.23 19.26
CA THR A 286 -30.83 39.21 20.26
C THR A 286 -30.64 40.62 19.67
N ILE A 287 -30.01 40.72 18.50
CA ILE A 287 -29.91 42.00 17.76
C ILE A 287 -31.28 42.49 17.29
N ALA A 288 -32.17 41.60 16.82
CA ALA A 288 -33.47 41.97 16.29
C ALA A 288 -34.40 42.59 17.33
N ILE A 289 -34.23 42.29 18.59
CA ILE A 289 -34.97 42.95 19.72
C ILE A 289 -34.34 44.25 20.19
N GLY A 290 -33.37 44.80 19.45
CA GLY A 290 -32.77 46.11 19.72
C GLY A 290 -31.61 46.11 20.73
N THR A 291 -31.05 44.95 21.07
CA THR A 291 -29.88 44.83 21.96
C THR A 291 -28.63 45.34 21.24
N GLU A 292 -27.79 46.08 21.96
CA GLU A 292 -26.50 46.50 21.43
C GLU A 292 -25.60 45.31 21.04
N PRO A 293 -24.81 45.39 19.94
CA PRO A 293 -24.03 44.24 19.40
C PRO A 293 -23.13 43.57 20.46
N VAL A 294 -22.46 44.34 21.32
CA VAL A 294 -21.58 43.78 22.35
C VAL A 294 -22.36 42.98 23.41
N GLU A 295 -23.52 43.52 23.86
CA GLU A 295 -24.37 42.80 24.80
C GLU A 295 -25.09 41.60 24.14
N ALA A 296 -25.40 41.67 22.85
CA ALA A 296 -25.93 40.56 22.10
C ALA A 296 -24.91 39.40 22.02
N ILE A 297 -23.62 39.68 21.81
CA ILE A 297 -22.55 38.67 21.89
C ILE A 297 -22.50 38.04 23.27
N ARG A 298 -22.49 38.88 24.33
CA ARG A 298 -22.42 38.41 25.72
C ARG A 298 -23.60 37.48 26.06
N THR A 299 -24.80 37.88 25.67
CA THR A 299 -26.03 37.10 25.90
C THR A 299 -26.00 35.80 25.15
N THR A 300 -25.57 35.81 23.89
CA THR A 300 -25.43 34.58 23.03
C THR A 300 -24.41 33.61 23.65
N LEU A 301 -23.27 34.12 24.09
CA LEU A 301 -22.25 33.26 24.72
C LEU A 301 -22.73 32.70 26.06
N LYS A 302 -23.45 33.45 26.88
CA LYS A 302 -23.97 32.94 28.16
C LYS A 302 -25.09 31.92 28.00
N THR A 303 -25.97 32.13 27.06
CA THR A 303 -27.15 31.23 26.86
C THR A 303 -26.82 30.08 25.97
N THR A 304 -26.64 30.32 24.66
CA THR A 304 -26.40 29.28 23.64
C THR A 304 -25.00 28.67 23.78
N GLY A 305 -23.98 29.51 24.08
CA GLY A 305 -22.61 29.02 24.28
C GLY A 305 -22.50 28.04 25.46
N GLY A 306 -23.22 28.32 26.58
CA GLY A 306 -23.26 27.39 27.72
C GLY A 306 -23.86 26.04 27.40
N SER A 307 -24.97 25.99 26.66
CA SER A 307 -25.59 24.72 26.23
C SER A 307 -24.74 23.96 25.24
N LEU A 308 -24.13 24.65 24.28
CA LEU A 308 -23.21 24.07 23.31
C LEU A 308 -21.95 23.53 23.96
N PHE A 309 -21.41 24.22 24.95
CA PHE A 309 -20.27 23.76 25.75
C PHE A 309 -20.61 22.42 26.47
N GLY A 310 -21.79 22.34 27.10
CA GLY A 310 -22.25 21.10 27.70
C GLY A 310 -22.36 19.92 26.70
N SER A 311 -22.93 20.19 25.52
CA SER A 311 -23.01 19.20 24.45
C SER A 311 -21.61 18.79 23.95
N ALA A 312 -20.72 19.74 23.71
CA ALA A 312 -19.35 19.47 23.29
C ALA A 312 -18.59 18.65 24.35
N PHE A 313 -18.73 19.00 25.63
CA PHE A 313 -18.11 18.26 26.73
C PHE A 313 -18.60 16.82 26.82
N THR A 314 -19.89 16.60 26.64
CA THR A 314 -20.48 15.24 26.63
C THR A 314 -19.89 14.41 25.45
N THR A 315 -19.79 15.02 24.27
CA THR A 315 -19.20 14.37 23.10
C THR A 315 -17.72 14.05 23.34
N MET A 316 -16.95 15.01 23.88
CA MET A 316 -15.54 14.80 24.24
C MET A 316 -15.36 13.69 25.28
N ALA A 317 -16.19 13.66 26.31
CA ALA A 317 -16.17 12.60 27.32
C ALA A 317 -16.51 11.23 26.72
N GLY A 318 -17.49 11.16 25.82
CA GLY A 318 -17.84 9.95 25.10
C GLY A 318 -16.67 9.39 24.28
N PHE A 319 -16.02 10.23 23.47
CA PHE A 319 -14.83 9.82 22.71
C PHE A 319 -13.63 9.55 23.64
N GLY A 320 -13.48 10.31 24.74
CA GLY A 320 -12.41 10.08 25.72
C GLY A 320 -12.47 8.71 26.38
N ILE A 321 -13.67 8.16 26.62
CA ILE A 321 -13.82 6.81 27.14
C ILE A 321 -13.30 5.76 26.15
N LEU A 322 -13.44 5.98 24.83
CA LEU A 322 -12.92 5.06 23.83
C LEU A 322 -11.38 4.91 23.89
N THR A 323 -10.67 5.94 24.35
CA THR A 323 -9.19 5.87 24.48
C THR A 323 -8.77 4.96 25.64
N THR A 324 -9.65 4.66 26.56
CA THR A 324 -9.39 3.75 27.71
C THR A 324 -9.79 2.30 27.39
N SER A 325 -10.45 2.08 26.25
CA SER A 325 -10.81 0.74 25.79
C SER A 325 -9.56 0.00 25.30
N SER A 326 -9.32 -1.17 25.85
CA SER A 326 -8.26 -2.08 25.41
C SER A 326 -8.73 -2.89 24.18
N LEU A 327 -8.92 -2.21 23.04
CA LEU A 327 -9.14 -2.88 21.75
C LEU A 327 -7.81 -3.37 21.20
#